data_0a822a3be521aab2974f179ae37e36b5
#
_entry.id   0a822a3be521aab2974f179ae37e36b5
#
_cell.length_a   1.000
_cell.length_b   1.000
_cell.length_c   1.000
_cell.angle_alpha   90.00
_cell.angle_beta   90.00
_cell.angle_gamma   90.00
#
_symmetry.space_group_name_H-M   'P 1'
#
loop_
_entity.id
_entity.type
_entity.pdbx_description
1 polymer ?
#
loop_
_entity_poly.entity_id
_entity_poly.type
_entity_poly.pdbx_seq_one_letter_code
_entity_poly.pdbx_strand_id
1 'polypeptide(L)'
;MAPKLHFTAFPRSIEDLRPAIHLAKTIGSPFVVVVGQVMPVSVDGMIPVIRDWLKLAEEEGMPLQFETHRNCITNDLFATLQLLDAIPEMRMAADLSHYVVDREMMLPLDPAYGAQISRVLDRSDSFQGRIANRCHVQLPVEFPQTKPWLDLFLGWWREGFAKWKSRAAADDSLIFLCELGPRDYAFTGADGLELSDRDTDALILADHARRLFAEV
;
A
#
# COMPACT_ATOMS: atom_id res chain seq x y z
N MET A 1 -10.32 -14.78 15.90
CA MET A 1 -10.88 -14.27 14.63
C MET A 1 -10.22 -15.03 13.49
N ALA A 2 -10.98 -15.56 12.53
CA ALA A 2 -10.38 -16.21 11.37
C ALA A 2 -9.63 -15.17 10.52
N PRO A 3 -8.49 -15.51 9.91
CA PRO A 3 -7.77 -14.59 9.04
C PRO A 3 -8.68 -14.22 7.85
N LYS A 4 -8.80 -12.93 7.58
CA LYS A 4 -9.52 -12.47 6.37
C LYS A 4 -8.56 -12.58 5.20
N LEU A 5 -9.03 -13.16 4.09
CA LEU A 5 -8.25 -13.20 2.86
C LEU A 5 -8.24 -11.80 2.22
N HIS A 6 -7.10 -11.46 1.68
CA HIS A 6 -6.86 -10.23 0.92
C HIS A 6 -6.55 -10.65 -0.53
N PHE A 7 -7.10 -9.95 -1.51
CA PHE A 7 -6.91 -10.26 -2.92
C PHE A 7 -6.33 -9.05 -3.68
N THR A 8 -5.18 -9.25 -4.32
CA THR A 8 -4.55 -8.23 -5.17
C THR A 8 -4.67 -8.62 -6.64
N ALA A 9 -5.12 -7.68 -7.47
CA ALA A 9 -5.27 -7.84 -8.92
C ALA A 9 -4.31 -6.92 -9.68
N PHE A 10 -3.84 -7.40 -10.83
CA PHE A 10 -2.93 -6.69 -11.73
C PHE A 10 -3.59 -6.48 -13.12
N PRO A 11 -4.71 -5.73 -13.22
CA PRO A 11 -5.42 -5.57 -14.48
C PRO A 11 -4.60 -4.76 -15.48
N ARG A 12 -4.57 -5.25 -16.74
CA ARG A 12 -3.93 -4.60 -17.89
C ARG A 12 -4.95 -3.98 -18.86
N SER A 13 -6.22 -4.20 -18.59
CA SER A 13 -7.37 -3.57 -19.25
C SER A 13 -8.46 -3.32 -18.20
N ILE A 14 -9.53 -2.62 -18.61
CA ILE A 14 -10.70 -2.44 -17.72
C ILE A 14 -11.38 -3.79 -17.49
N GLU A 15 -11.50 -4.61 -18.52
CA GLU A 15 -12.20 -5.91 -18.52
C GLU A 15 -11.49 -6.95 -17.64
N ASP A 16 -10.15 -6.87 -17.51
CA ASP A 16 -9.36 -7.81 -16.69
C ASP A 16 -9.75 -7.77 -15.19
N LEU A 17 -10.37 -6.69 -14.75
CA LEU A 17 -10.77 -6.55 -13.35
C LEU A 17 -11.99 -7.42 -13.01
N ARG A 18 -12.95 -7.65 -13.95
CA ARG A 18 -14.18 -8.40 -13.69
C ARG A 18 -13.92 -9.83 -13.21
N PRO A 19 -13.12 -10.66 -13.89
CA PRO A 19 -12.81 -12.01 -13.39
C PRO A 19 -12.06 -11.99 -12.06
N ALA A 20 -11.21 -10.97 -11.80
CA ALA A 20 -10.53 -10.80 -10.53
C ALA A 20 -11.52 -10.52 -9.38
N ILE A 21 -12.52 -9.66 -9.62
CA ILE A 21 -13.61 -9.41 -8.65
C ILE A 21 -14.41 -10.70 -8.38
N HIS A 22 -14.76 -11.48 -9.40
CA HIS A 22 -15.47 -12.74 -9.22
C HIS A 22 -14.69 -13.75 -8.38
N LEU A 23 -13.37 -13.84 -8.61
CA LEU A 23 -12.50 -14.69 -7.79
C LEU A 23 -12.43 -14.18 -6.35
N ALA A 24 -12.26 -12.87 -6.14
CA ALA A 24 -12.23 -12.24 -4.81
C ALA A 24 -13.53 -12.56 -4.03
N LYS A 25 -14.71 -12.46 -4.67
CA LYS A 25 -15.98 -12.84 -4.07
C LYS A 25 -16.01 -14.33 -3.68
N THR A 26 -15.51 -15.20 -4.57
CA THR A 26 -15.50 -16.65 -4.34
C THR A 26 -14.67 -17.03 -3.11
N ILE A 27 -13.56 -16.35 -2.88
CA ILE A 27 -12.68 -16.61 -1.72
C ILE A 27 -13.07 -15.79 -0.48
N GLY A 28 -14.10 -14.96 -0.55
CA GLY A 28 -14.58 -14.16 0.57
C GLY A 28 -13.68 -12.97 0.91
N SER A 29 -12.95 -12.41 -0.07
CA SER A 29 -12.20 -11.15 0.13
C SER A 29 -13.16 -9.98 0.33
N PRO A 30 -12.96 -9.11 1.32
CA PRO A 30 -13.84 -7.98 1.57
C PRO A 30 -13.68 -6.85 0.55
N PHE A 31 -12.57 -6.79 -0.18
CA PHE A 31 -12.26 -5.82 -1.23
C PHE A 31 -11.21 -6.40 -2.18
N VAL A 32 -10.99 -5.72 -3.30
CA VAL A 32 -9.87 -6.01 -4.21
C VAL A 32 -8.86 -4.87 -4.15
N VAL A 33 -7.59 -5.20 -3.93
CA VAL A 33 -6.48 -4.27 -4.14
C VAL A 33 -6.10 -4.29 -5.61
N VAL A 34 -5.99 -3.11 -6.23
CA VAL A 34 -5.70 -2.94 -7.65
C VAL A 34 -4.33 -2.33 -7.84
N VAL A 35 -3.39 -3.12 -8.39
CA VAL A 35 -2.14 -2.64 -8.99
C VAL A 35 -2.43 -2.43 -10.48
N GLY A 36 -2.99 -1.28 -10.83
CA GLY A 36 -3.53 -1.02 -12.16
C GLY A 36 -2.45 -0.80 -13.22
N GLN A 37 -2.31 -1.72 -14.17
CA GLN A 37 -1.28 -1.70 -15.21
C GLN A 37 -1.76 -1.04 -16.54
N VAL A 38 -2.84 -0.28 -16.50
CA VAL A 38 -3.23 0.66 -17.57
C VAL A 38 -2.66 2.02 -17.19
N MET A 39 -1.64 2.48 -17.90
CA MET A 39 -0.82 3.63 -17.49
C MET A 39 -0.79 4.71 -18.59
N PRO A 40 -1.84 5.54 -18.74
CA PRO A 40 -1.78 6.72 -19.58
C PRO A 40 -0.68 7.69 -19.12
N VAL A 41 -0.07 8.41 -20.08
CA VAL A 41 1.06 9.32 -19.79
C VAL A 41 0.64 10.56 -19.00
N SER A 42 -0.64 10.94 -18.99
CA SER A 42 -1.15 12.12 -18.29
C SER A 42 -2.19 11.77 -17.25
N VAL A 43 -2.28 12.58 -16.21
CA VAL A 43 -3.32 12.43 -15.17
C VAL A 43 -4.72 12.51 -15.77
N ASP A 44 -4.96 13.41 -16.75
CA ASP A 44 -6.24 13.49 -17.45
C ASP A 44 -6.63 12.18 -18.16
N GLY A 45 -5.64 11.45 -18.66
CA GLY A 45 -5.84 10.12 -19.23
C GLY A 45 -6.03 9.02 -18.18
N MET A 46 -5.46 9.18 -16.99
CA MET A 46 -5.60 8.21 -15.88
C MET A 46 -6.97 8.28 -15.21
N ILE A 47 -7.58 9.47 -15.11
CA ILE A 47 -8.87 9.68 -14.45
C ILE A 47 -9.97 8.77 -15.02
N PRO A 48 -10.24 8.73 -16.35
CA PRO A 48 -11.26 7.84 -16.89
C PRO A 48 -11.00 6.36 -16.61
N VAL A 49 -9.75 5.91 -16.65
CA VAL A 49 -9.37 4.51 -16.36
C VAL A 49 -9.79 4.14 -14.92
N ILE A 50 -9.45 4.98 -13.94
CA ILE A 50 -9.82 4.73 -12.54
C ILE A 50 -11.33 4.76 -12.36
N ARG A 51 -12.03 5.72 -12.99
CA ARG A 51 -13.50 5.82 -12.92
C ARG A 51 -14.19 4.61 -13.54
N ASP A 52 -13.67 4.08 -14.64
CA ASP A 52 -14.22 2.88 -15.28
C ASP A 52 -14.05 1.65 -14.37
N TRP A 53 -12.91 1.50 -13.70
CA TRP A 53 -12.72 0.45 -12.70
C TRP A 53 -13.64 0.62 -11.49
N LEU A 54 -13.79 1.84 -10.96
CA LEU A 54 -14.71 2.13 -9.84
C LEU A 54 -16.16 1.84 -10.22
N LYS A 55 -16.58 2.21 -11.43
CA LYS A 55 -17.92 1.90 -11.95
C LYS A 55 -18.14 0.39 -12.06
N LEU A 56 -17.16 -0.34 -12.62
CA LEU A 56 -17.23 -1.81 -12.69
C LEU A 56 -17.34 -2.43 -11.29
N ALA A 57 -16.59 -1.92 -10.33
CA ALA A 57 -16.62 -2.38 -8.95
C ALA A 57 -17.98 -2.12 -8.28
N GLU A 58 -18.60 -0.96 -8.53
CA GLU A 58 -19.94 -0.61 -8.06
C GLU A 58 -20.99 -1.57 -8.66
N GLU A 59 -20.94 -1.81 -9.98
CA GLU A 59 -21.81 -2.78 -10.68
C GLU A 59 -21.71 -4.18 -10.06
N GLU A 60 -20.50 -4.57 -9.68
CA GLU A 60 -20.23 -5.88 -9.06
C GLU A 60 -20.42 -5.87 -7.54
N GLY A 61 -20.65 -4.75 -6.89
CA GLY A 61 -20.79 -4.66 -5.43
C GLY A 61 -19.52 -5.10 -4.69
N MET A 62 -18.32 -4.73 -5.19
CA MET A 62 -17.02 -5.08 -4.61
C MET A 62 -16.19 -3.82 -4.41
N PRO A 63 -15.83 -3.44 -3.17
CA PRO A 63 -14.96 -2.29 -2.93
C PRO A 63 -13.57 -2.47 -3.56
N LEU A 64 -13.01 -1.38 -4.08
CA LEU A 64 -11.63 -1.34 -4.58
C LEU A 64 -10.75 -0.46 -3.71
N GLN A 65 -9.48 -0.85 -3.61
CA GLN A 65 -8.41 -0.02 -3.08
C GLN A 65 -7.25 -0.03 -4.08
N PHE A 66 -6.76 1.15 -4.47
CA PHE A 66 -5.63 1.26 -5.40
C PHE A 66 -4.32 1.25 -4.62
N GLU A 67 -3.44 0.34 -4.98
CA GLU A 67 -2.15 0.23 -4.30
C GLU A 67 -1.19 1.33 -4.76
N THR A 68 -0.46 1.89 -3.82
CA THR A 68 0.71 2.73 -4.11
C THR A 68 1.86 1.82 -4.53
N HIS A 69 2.02 1.59 -5.83
CA HIS A 69 2.98 0.61 -6.34
C HIS A 69 3.73 1.13 -7.57
N ARG A 70 4.99 0.75 -7.73
CA ARG A 70 5.75 1.01 -8.97
C ARG A 70 5.14 0.26 -10.16
N ASN A 71 5.39 0.74 -11.37
CA ASN A 71 4.89 0.13 -12.62
C ASN A 71 3.36 -0.06 -12.63
N CYS A 72 2.63 0.94 -12.15
CA CYS A 72 1.17 0.98 -12.18
C CYS A 72 0.66 2.44 -12.24
N ILE A 73 -0.64 2.61 -12.37
CA ILE A 73 -1.30 3.92 -12.54
C ILE A 73 -1.05 4.88 -11.34
N THR A 74 -0.74 4.36 -10.15
CA THR A 74 -0.41 5.10 -8.93
C THR A 74 1.09 5.12 -8.64
N ASN A 75 1.93 4.94 -9.65
CA ASN A 75 3.39 4.85 -9.53
C ASN A 75 4.04 6.14 -8.99
N ASP A 76 3.58 7.30 -9.45
CA ASP A 76 4.14 8.60 -9.09
C ASP A 76 3.30 9.26 -7.97
N LEU A 77 3.95 9.74 -6.91
CA LEU A 77 3.29 10.39 -5.78
C LEU A 77 2.49 11.62 -6.21
N PHE A 78 3.05 12.48 -7.06
CA PHE A 78 2.40 13.73 -7.43
C PHE A 78 1.21 13.50 -8.37
N ALA A 79 1.32 12.55 -9.29
CA ALA A 79 0.19 12.12 -10.11
C ALA A 79 -0.91 11.51 -9.24
N THR A 80 -0.56 10.67 -8.26
CA THR A 80 -1.53 10.08 -7.34
C THR A 80 -2.25 11.14 -6.52
N LEU A 81 -1.57 12.17 -6.03
CA LEU A 81 -2.23 13.27 -5.32
C LEU A 81 -3.24 14.02 -6.19
N GLN A 82 -2.94 14.24 -7.48
CA GLN A 82 -3.88 14.84 -8.43
C GLN A 82 -5.08 13.92 -8.71
N LEU A 83 -4.86 12.59 -8.78
CA LEU A 83 -5.94 11.62 -8.90
C LEU A 83 -6.86 11.65 -7.67
N LEU A 84 -6.31 11.72 -6.46
CA LEU A 84 -7.08 11.83 -5.21
C LEU A 84 -7.90 13.12 -5.13
N ASP A 85 -7.40 14.22 -5.72
CA ASP A 85 -8.16 15.48 -5.84
C ASP A 85 -9.30 15.36 -6.86
N ALA A 86 -9.06 14.70 -7.99
CA ALA A 86 -10.04 14.56 -9.08
C ALA A 86 -11.09 13.48 -8.82
N ILE A 87 -10.79 12.49 -7.96
CA ILE A 87 -11.64 11.33 -7.69
C ILE A 87 -11.78 11.15 -6.16
N PRO A 88 -12.72 11.89 -5.54
CA PRO A 88 -12.92 11.87 -4.09
C PRO A 88 -13.24 10.47 -3.50
N GLU A 89 -13.85 9.60 -4.28
CA GLU A 89 -14.22 8.22 -3.90
C GLU A 89 -13.06 7.23 -3.97
N MET A 90 -11.93 7.61 -4.59
CA MET A 90 -10.75 6.72 -4.71
C MET A 90 -10.17 6.39 -3.34
N ARG A 91 -10.03 5.09 -3.03
CA ARG A 91 -9.44 4.58 -1.79
C ARG A 91 -8.12 3.88 -2.09
N MET A 92 -7.19 3.93 -1.13
CA MET A 92 -5.82 3.45 -1.31
C MET A 92 -5.52 2.23 -0.43
N ALA A 93 -4.67 1.35 -0.95
CA ALA A 93 -3.89 0.40 -0.18
C ALA A 93 -2.45 0.95 -0.10
N ALA A 94 -2.03 1.39 1.09
CA ALA A 94 -0.80 2.15 1.23
C ALA A 94 0.42 1.26 1.39
N ASP A 95 1.16 1.02 0.31
CA ASP A 95 2.57 0.61 0.34
C ASP A 95 3.46 1.83 0.12
N LEU A 96 3.81 2.49 1.20
CA LEU A 96 4.59 3.73 1.13
C LEU A 96 6.05 3.50 0.73
N SER A 97 6.53 2.26 0.75
CA SER A 97 7.90 1.90 0.36
C SER A 97 8.21 2.32 -1.07
N HIS A 98 7.22 2.23 -1.97
CA HIS A 98 7.36 2.61 -3.37
C HIS A 98 7.57 4.13 -3.54
N TYR A 99 6.85 4.96 -2.77
CA TYR A 99 7.04 6.41 -2.84
C TYR A 99 8.36 6.87 -2.22
N VAL A 100 8.85 6.16 -1.19
CA VAL A 100 10.18 6.45 -0.62
C VAL A 100 11.26 6.30 -1.69
N VAL A 101 11.19 5.24 -2.50
CA VAL A 101 12.13 5.00 -3.61
C VAL A 101 11.89 5.94 -4.78
N ASP A 102 10.63 6.10 -5.22
CA ASP A 102 10.25 6.96 -6.35
C ASP A 102 10.70 8.42 -6.17
N ARG A 103 10.55 8.93 -4.95
CA ARG A 103 10.93 10.32 -4.62
C ARG A 103 12.34 10.44 -4.04
N GLU A 104 13.12 9.36 -4.00
CA GLU A 104 14.44 9.31 -3.36
C GLU A 104 14.46 10.01 -1.98
N MET A 105 13.42 9.75 -1.16
CA MET A 105 13.26 10.44 0.11
C MET A 105 14.47 10.24 1.02
N MET A 106 14.88 11.31 1.70
CA MET A 106 16.04 11.32 2.60
C MET A 106 15.60 11.55 4.05
N LEU A 107 16.46 11.14 4.98
CA LEU A 107 16.29 11.49 6.39
C LEU A 107 17.30 12.61 6.79
N PRO A 108 16.87 13.61 7.59
CA PRO A 108 15.50 13.81 8.07
C PRO A 108 14.53 14.09 6.92
N LEU A 109 13.29 13.58 7.05
CA LEU A 109 12.26 13.74 6.00
C LEU A 109 11.93 15.21 5.79
N ASP A 110 11.90 15.66 4.52
CA ASP A 110 11.37 16.97 4.16
C ASP A 110 9.88 17.08 4.58
N PRO A 111 9.50 18.12 5.34
CA PRO A 111 8.12 18.32 5.77
C PRO A 111 7.09 18.32 4.62
N ALA A 112 7.50 18.75 3.41
CA ALA A 112 6.62 18.72 2.24
C ALA A 112 6.23 17.27 1.86
N TYR A 113 7.18 16.33 1.89
CA TYR A 113 6.86 14.92 1.68
C TYR A 113 5.98 14.35 2.81
N GLY A 114 6.24 14.75 4.06
CA GLY A 114 5.38 14.37 5.18
C GLY A 114 3.92 14.77 4.95
N ALA A 115 3.68 16.02 4.54
CA ALA A 115 2.35 16.52 4.23
C ALA A 115 1.69 15.78 3.04
N GLN A 116 2.46 15.44 2.01
CA GLN A 116 1.98 14.71 0.84
C GLN A 116 1.60 13.26 1.19
N ILE A 117 2.43 12.56 1.95
CA ILE A 117 2.14 11.21 2.45
C ILE A 117 0.90 11.24 3.35
N SER A 118 0.77 12.24 4.22
CA SER A 118 -0.42 12.43 5.06
C SER A 118 -1.73 12.46 4.27
N ARG A 119 -1.73 13.06 3.06
CA ARG A 119 -2.89 13.07 2.14
C ARG A 119 -3.20 11.68 1.59
N VAL A 120 -2.18 10.88 1.27
CA VAL A 120 -2.37 9.47 0.86
C VAL A 120 -2.96 8.67 2.01
N LEU A 121 -2.40 8.81 3.22
CA LEU A 121 -2.89 8.13 4.43
C LEU A 121 -4.35 8.47 4.75
N ASP A 122 -4.80 9.69 4.48
CA ASP A 122 -6.19 10.10 4.66
C ASP A 122 -7.17 9.31 3.79
N ARG A 123 -6.70 8.78 2.68
CA ARG A 123 -7.48 7.98 1.73
C ARG A 123 -7.22 6.48 1.81
N SER A 124 -6.35 6.04 2.73
CA SER A 124 -5.93 4.63 2.84
C SER A 124 -6.86 3.83 3.72
N ASP A 125 -7.32 2.67 3.22
CA ASP A 125 -8.20 1.73 3.92
C ASP A 125 -7.53 0.39 4.22
N SER A 126 -6.34 0.16 3.68
CA SER A 126 -5.41 -0.90 4.10
C SER A 126 -3.97 -0.42 3.98
N PHE A 127 -3.05 -1.14 4.63
CA PHE A 127 -1.65 -0.77 4.72
C PHE A 127 -0.77 -1.99 4.50
N GLN A 128 0.39 -1.76 3.87
CA GLN A 128 1.40 -2.79 3.71
C GLN A 128 2.59 -2.51 4.62
N GLY A 129 2.99 -3.56 5.34
CA GLY A 129 4.11 -3.58 6.27
C GLY A 129 5.39 -3.92 5.53
N ARG A 130 6.00 -2.92 4.92
CA ARG A 130 7.32 -2.99 4.31
C ARG A 130 8.02 -1.65 4.56
N ILE A 131 9.27 -1.68 5.01
CA ILE A 131 10.09 -0.49 5.20
C ILE A 131 11.08 -0.34 4.05
N ALA A 132 11.40 0.89 3.68
CA ALA A 132 12.24 1.22 2.53
C ALA A 132 13.21 2.35 2.86
N ASN A 133 14.23 2.52 2.03
CA ASN A 133 15.00 3.75 1.92
C ASN A 133 14.98 4.24 0.46
N ARG A 134 15.64 5.35 0.18
CA ARG A 134 15.63 5.96 -1.16
C ARG A 134 16.15 5.06 -2.29
N CYS A 135 16.87 3.99 -1.98
CA CYS A 135 17.48 3.09 -2.97
C CYS A 135 16.91 1.68 -2.95
N HIS A 136 16.29 1.27 -1.85
CA HIS A 136 15.80 -0.08 -1.64
C HIS A 136 14.35 -0.07 -1.18
N VAL A 137 13.50 -0.75 -1.93
CA VAL A 137 12.06 -0.83 -1.66
C VAL A 137 11.72 -1.73 -0.46
N GLN A 138 12.65 -2.60 -0.08
CA GLN A 138 12.52 -3.45 1.10
C GLN A 138 13.84 -3.46 1.88
N LEU A 139 13.75 -3.26 3.19
CA LEU A 139 14.88 -3.31 4.11
C LEU A 139 14.65 -4.40 5.16
N PRO A 140 15.72 -5.10 5.61
CA PRO A 140 15.69 -5.94 6.80
C PRO A 140 15.29 -5.10 8.02
N VAL A 141 14.34 -5.59 8.82
CA VAL A 141 13.76 -4.80 9.93
C VAL A 141 14.73 -4.73 11.11
N GLU A 142 15.47 -5.81 11.39
CA GLU A 142 16.33 -5.90 12.56
C GLU A 142 17.73 -5.31 12.38
N PHE A 143 18.09 -4.84 11.16
CA PHE A 143 19.41 -4.25 10.94
C PHE A 143 19.51 -2.89 11.64
N PRO A 144 20.54 -2.61 12.45
CA PRO A 144 20.64 -1.36 13.19
C PRO A 144 20.59 -0.10 12.30
N GLN A 145 21.15 -0.17 11.10
CA GLN A 145 21.17 0.95 10.14
C GLN A 145 19.80 1.25 9.51
N THR A 146 18.84 0.33 9.59
CA THR A 146 17.49 0.52 9.06
C THR A 146 16.53 1.13 10.07
N LYS A 147 16.92 1.19 11.35
CA LYS A 147 16.06 1.70 12.43
C LYS A 147 15.48 3.10 12.17
N PRO A 148 16.21 4.12 11.66
CA PRO A 148 15.62 5.43 11.39
C PRO A 148 14.49 5.36 10.35
N TRP A 149 14.59 4.45 9.38
CA TRP A 149 13.53 4.21 8.39
C TRP A 149 12.34 3.49 9.03
N LEU A 150 12.58 2.47 9.86
CA LEU A 150 11.51 1.83 10.63
C LEU A 150 10.74 2.86 11.46
N ASP A 151 11.44 3.75 12.17
CA ASP A 151 10.82 4.79 13.00
C ASP A 151 9.94 5.74 12.15
N LEU A 152 10.37 6.09 10.93
CA LEU A 152 9.56 6.88 9.99
C LEU A 152 8.28 6.14 9.60
N PHE A 153 8.39 4.87 9.19
CA PHE A 153 7.22 4.07 8.79
C PHE A 153 6.26 3.83 9.95
N LEU A 154 6.76 3.59 11.16
CA LEU A 154 5.92 3.48 12.36
C LEU A 154 5.12 4.76 12.61
N GLY A 155 5.72 5.93 12.40
CA GLY A 155 5.02 7.23 12.47
C GLY A 155 3.89 7.33 11.45
N TRP A 156 4.15 6.95 10.20
CA TRP A 156 3.15 6.97 9.13
C TRP A 156 2.02 5.96 9.36
N TRP A 157 2.33 4.74 9.80
CA TRP A 157 1.28 3.76 10.12
C TRP A 157 0.42 4.22 11.29
N ARG A 158 1.03 4.79 12.34
CA ARG A 158 0.27 5.40 13.46
C ARG A 158 -0.72 6.46 12.96
N GLU A 159 -0.24 7.39 12.13
CA GLU A 159 -1.08 8.43 11.54
C GLU A 159 -2.20 7.83 10.67
N GLY A 160 -1.84 6.91 9.78
CA GLY A 160 -2.79 6.25 8.88
C GLY A 160 -3.88 5.48 9.65
N PHE A 161 -3.51 4.76 10.72
CA PHE A 161 -4.46 4.04 11.57
C PHE A 161 -5.42 4.99 12.31
N ALA A 162 -4.90 6.10 12.84
CA ALA A 162 -5.73 7.12 13.47
C ALA A 162 -6.74 7.73 12.48
N LYS A 163 -6.29 8.08 11.27
CA LYS A 163 -7.16 8.59 10.20
C LYS A 163 -8.20 7.55 9.77
N TRP A 164 -7.81 6.30 9.63
CA TRP A 164 -8.74 5.21 9.31
C TRP A 164 -9.80 5.05 10.42
N LYS A 165 -9.38 4.98 11.68
CA LYS A 165 -10.31 4.86 12.83
C LYS A 165 -11.31 6.02 12.91
N SER A 166 -10.92 7.23 12.53
CA SER A 166 -11.80 8.40 12.58
C SER A 166 -13.00 8.31 11.63
N ARG A 167 -12.97 7.42 10.63
CA ARG A 167 -14.04 7.22 9.64
C ARG A 167 -14.61 5.81 9.60
N ALA A 168 -13.99 4.86 10.28
CA ALA A 168 -14.42 3.46 10.32
C ALA A 168 -15.66 3.28 11.22
N ALA A 169 -16.55 2.36 10.85
CA ALA A 169 -17.61 1.89 11.72
C ALA A 169 -17.06 0.95 12.80
N ALA A 170 -17.85 0.74 13.86
CA ALA A 170 -17.40 -0.06 15.03
C ALA A 170 -17.01 -1.50 14.68
N ASP A 171 -17.63 -2.08 13.66
CA ASP A 171 -17.40 -3.46 13.23
C ASP A 171 -16.40 -3.57 12.06
N ASP A 172 -15.86 -2.44 11.58
CA ASP A 172 -14.88 -2.46 10.50
C ASP A 172 -13.56 -3.05 10.97
N SER A 173 -12.84 -3.65 10.02
CA SER A 173 -11.54 -4.26 10.27
C SER A 173 -10.50 -3.68 9.34
N LEU A 174 -9.43 -3.13 9.91
CA LEU A 174 -8.26 -2.70 9.16
C LEU A 174 -7.42 -3.91 8.76
N ILE A 175 -6.98 -3.96 7.50
CA ILE A 175 -6.00 -4.94 7.04
C ILE A 175 -4.62 -4.29 6.99
N PHE A 176 -3.66 -4.94 7.66
CA PHE A 176 -2.23 -4.64 7.57
C PHE A 176 -1.53 -5.89 7.05
N LEU A 177 -1.00 -5.83 5.83
CA LEU A 177 -0.31 -6.93 5.18
C LEU A 177 1.20 -6.77 5.34
N CYS A 178 1.87 -7.70 6.03
CA CYS A 178 3.34 -7.74 6.03
C CYS A 178 3.80 -8.30 4.68
N GLU A 179 4.12 -7.40 3.75
CA GLU A 179 4.52 -7.77 2.40
C GLU A 179 6.04 -7.74 2.26
N LEU A 180 6.66 -8.89 2.48
CA LEU A 180 8.10 -9.06 2.34
C LEU A 180 8.42 -10.07 1.24
N GLY A 181 8.90 -9.55 0.09
CA GLY A 181 9.24 -10.34 -1.08
C GLY A 181 10.59 -11.06 -0.93
N PRO A 182 10.72 -12.28 -1.51
CA PRO A 182 11.99 -13.01 -1.58
C PRO A 182 12.89 -12.53 -2.72
N ARG A 183 14.06 -13.11 -2.83
CA ARG A 183 15.02 -12.94 -3.96
C ARG A 183 15.36 -11.48 -4.21
N ASP A 184 14.90 -10.91 -5.33
CA ASP A 184 15.22 -9.55 -5.76
C ASP A 184 14.78 -8.45 -4.78
N TYR A 185 13.87 -8.76 -3.87
CA TYR A 185 13.46 -7.88 -2.76
C TYR A 185 14.35 -8.02 -1.54
N ALA A 186 14.89 -9.21 -1.29
CA ALA A 186 15.67 -9.50 -0.10
C ALA A 186 17.13 -9.05 -0.24
N PHE A 187 17.72 -8.63 0.88
CA PHE A 187 19.17 -8.46 0.95
C PHE A 187 19.83 -9.85 1.00
N THR A 188 20.73 -10.12 0.07
CA THR A 188 21.42 -11.41 -0.04
C THR A 188 22.92 -11.26 0.10
N GLY A 189 23.56 -12.30 0.64
CA GLY A 189 25.01 -12.46 0.64
C GLY A 189 25.56 -12.87 -0.73
N ALA A 190 26.87 -13.00 -0.83
CA ALA A 190 27.55 -13.46 -2.05
C ALA A 190 27.18 -14.91 -2.43
N ASP A 191 26.66 -15.67 -1.50
CA ASP A 191 26.14 -17.04 -1.68
C ASP A 191 24.68 -17.07 -2.18
N GLY A 192 24.04 -15.90 -2.33
CA GLY A 192 22.64 -15.76 -2.73
C GLY A 192 21.62 -16.06 -1.61
N LEU A 193 22.08 -16.30 -0.37
CA LEU A 193 21.20 -16.49 0.77
C LEU A 193 20.76 -15.14 1.35
N GLU A 194 19.53 -15.09 1.89
CA GLU A 194 19.01 -13.89 2.53
C GLU A 194 19.77 -13.57 3.82
N LEU A 195 20.07 -12.30 4.05
CA LEU A 195 20.80 -11.82 5.23
C LEU A 195 19.89 -11.57 6.43
N SER A 196 18.57 -11.58 6.26
CA SER A 196 17.56 -11.51 7.32
C SER A 196 16.54 -12.62 7.15
N ASP A 197 15.86 -12.97 8.24
CA ASP A 197 14.73 -13.89 8.23
C ASP A 197 13.44 -13.09 7.99
N ARG A 198 12.86 -13.21 6.79
CA ARG A 198 11.64 -12.49 6.40
C ARG A 198 10.43 -12.87 7.26
N ASP A 199 10.34 -14.08 7.74
CA ASP A 199 9.23 -14.52 8.60
C ASP A 199 9.35 -13.83 9.96
N THR A 200 10.55 -13.74 10.52
CA THR A 200 10.84 -12.97 11.73
C THR A 200 10.57 -11.48 11.51
N ASP A 201 11.07 -10.89 10.42
CA ASP A 201 10.79 -9.48 10.06
C ASP A 201 9.29 -9.21 9.96
N ALA A 202 8.50 -10.12 9.35
CA ALA A 202 7.05 -9.99 9.23
C ALA A 202 6.35 -10.05 10.60
N LEU A 203 6.79 -10.94 11.50
CA LEU A 203 6.25 -11.02 12.85
C LEU A 203 6.52 -9.74 13.66
N ILE A 204 7.71 -9.17 13.54
CA ILE A 204 8.08 -7.90 14.17
C ILE A 204 7.20 -6.77 13.66
N LEU A 205 7.01 -6.66 12.34
CA LEU A 205 6.14 -5.64 11.73
C LEU A 205 4.68 -5.80 12.16
N ALA A 206 4.17 -7.04 12.20
CA ALA A 206 2.81 -7.33 12.65
C ALA A 206 2.60 -6.95 14.13
N ASP A 207 3.59 -7.17 14.99
CA ASP A 207 3.55 -6.79 16.39
C ASP A 207 3.56 -5.26 16.56
N HIS A 208 4.41 -4.56 15.83
CA HIS A 208 4.38 -3.10 15.76
C HIS A 208 3.00 -2.57 15.33
N ALA A 209 2.43 -3.12 14.24
CA ALA A 209 1.13 -2.68 13.74
C ALA A 209 0.02 -2.88 14.77
N ARG A 210 -0.02 -4.04 15.46
CA ARG A 210 -1.02 -4.30 16.53
C ARG A 210 -0.90 -3.31 17.69
N ARG A 211 0.34 -3.02 18.14
CA ARG A 211 0.58 -2.03 19.21
C ARG A 211 0.13 -0.65 18.80
N LEU A 212 0.57 -0.17 17.62
CA LEU A 212 0.20 1.14 17.09
C LEU A 212 -1.33 1.26 16.94
N PHE A 213 -1.99 0.22 16.43
CA PHE A 213 -3.44 0.22 16.28
C PHE A 213 -4.18 0.26 17.61
N ALA A 214 -3.63 -0.32 18.66
CA ALA A 214 -4.23 -0.27 20.01
C ALA A 214 -4.05 1.09 20.68
N GLU A 215 -3.01 1.87 20.31
CA GLU A 215 -2.67 3.17 20.92
C GLU A 215 -3.45 4.37 20.34
N VAL A 216 -4.03 4.25 19.15
CA VAL A 216 -4.75 5.34 18.44
C VAL A 216 -6.26 5.24 18.53
#